data_9a504b578220f459da98566428c657b7
#
_entry.id   9a504b578220f459da98566428c657b7
#
_cell.length_a   1.000
_cell.length_b   1.000
_cell.length_c   1.000
_cell.angle_alpha   90.00
_cell.angle_beta   90.00
_cell.angle_gamma   90.00
#
_symmetry.space_group_name_H-M   'P 1'
#
loop_
_entity.id
_entity.type
_entity.pdbx_description
1 polymer ?
#
loop_
_entity_poly.entity_id
_entity_poly.type
_entity_poly.pdbx_seq_one_letter_code
_entity_poly.pdbx_strand_id
1 'polypeptide(L)'
;PQNIVIDEGDSIQFINDGGFHDVVITSGPEMLYLPSCSGPCTIGVLVFNSPGSYEYECSVGSHASQGMVGTITVNALNGTADVQIVHNSPSPIVDIYVNNELALEDIPFRASTGLIGLPLDVEVGIAPADGNIIASFPFELMEDSKYLVVASGIVGDADAPFDLLATTLEEQAESEETFALKVLHGVTDAPAVDIYANGELLVENLAYGEFQGYLQVPVGDYTLDITENGSTVSLASFSAPLSSFGGFSGLVYASGFLAPENDEPGFGLVLTTPSGYVVELPPEESGLASPLVQIIHNSPYPTVDIYVNDDLALEAVPYRASTGLVELPLSTTVGVAPTGEA
;
A
#
# COMPACT_ATOMS: atom_id res chain seq x y z
N PRO A 1 25.57 13.89 -42.01
CA PRO A 1 25.89 13.56 -40.64
C PRO A 1 25.15 14.54 -39.72
N GLN A 2 24.42 14.02 -38.75
CA GLN A 2 23.75 14.82 -37.73
C GLN A 2 24.16 14.29 -36.36
N ASN A 3 24.39 15.21 -35.44
CA ASN A 3 24.47 14.90 -34.05
C ASN A 3 23.05 15.02 -33.48
N ILE A 4 22.47 13.92 -33.01
CA ILE A 4 21.11 13.82 -32.54
C ILE A 4 21.18 13.63 -31.02
N VAL A 5 20.31 14.33 -30.31
CA VAL A 5 20.11 14.12 -28.85
C VAL A 5 18.67 13.68 -28.65
N ILE A 6 18.49 12.58 -27.96
CA ILE A 6 17.20 11.98 -27.63
C ILE A 6 17.25 11.48 -26.18
N ASP A 7 16.12 11.08 -25.64
CA ASP A 7 16.01 10.45 -24.34
C ASP A 7 15.86 8.92 -24.46
N GLU A 8 16.17 8.20 -23.41
CA GLU A 8 16.02 6.76 -23.31
C GLU A 8 14.58 6.34 -23.65
N GLY A 9 14.44 5.28 -24.48
CA GLY A 9 13.16 4.84 -25.01
C GLY A 9 12.72 5.55 -26.30
N ASP A 10 13.35 6.64 -26.69
CA ASP A 10 13.03 7.34 -27.93
C ASP A 10 13.43 6.53 -29.17
N SER A 11 12.79 6.87 -30.29
CA SER A 11 13.05 6.25 -31.59
C SER A 11 13.48 7.25 -32.65
N ILE A 12 14.37 6.81 -33.53
CA ILE A 12 14.82 7.58 -34.71
C ILE A 12 14.41 6.85 -35.97
N GLN A 13 13.68 7.54 -36.83
CA GLN A 13 13.38 7.08 -38.17
C GLN A 13 14.47 7.57 -39.17
N PHE A 14 15.08 6.65 -39.89
CA PHE A 14 16.07 6.92 -40.90
C PHE A 14 15.43 6.88 -42.28
N ILE A 15 15.59 7.99 -43.05
CA ILE A 15 15.06 8.13 -44.40
C ILE A 15 16.21 8.30 -45.36
N ASN A 16 16.16 7.57 -46.47
CA ASN A 16 17.09 7.68 -47.59
C ASN A 16 16.41 8.41 -48.74
N ASP A 17 16.91 9.60 -49.09
CA ASP A 17 16.37 10.42 -50.17
C ASP A 17 16.92 10.03 -51.56
N GLY A 18 17.97 9.20 -51.62
CA GLY A 18 18.56 8.72 -52.88
C GLY A 18 19.84 7.93 -52.65
N GLY A 19 20.18 7.06 -53.58
CA GLY A 19 21.34 6.16 -53.46
C GLY A 19 21.01 4.86 -52.76
N PHE A 20 22.05 4.14 -52.30
CA PHE A 20 21.92 2.85 -51.61
C PHE A 20 22.63 2.94 -50.25
N HIS A 21 21.88 2.95 -49.18
CA HIS A 21 22.36 3.26 -47.82
C HIS A 21 21.77 2.33 -46.80
N ASP A 22 22.52 2.07 -45.73
CA ASP A 22 22.15 1.40 -44.52
C ASP A 22 22.44 2.27 -43.30
N VAL A 23 22.12 1.76 -42.10
CA VAL A 23 22.51 2.37 -40.81
C VAL A 23 23.09 1.28 -39.91
N VAL A 24 24.32 1.50 -39.50
CA VAL A 24 25.05 0.62 -38.58
C VAL A 24 25.51 1.40 -37.37
N ILE A 25 25.14 0.98 -36.18
CA ILE A 25 25.74 1.48 -34.94
C ILE A 25 27.10 0.80 -34.80
N THR A 26 28.17 1.60 -34.81
CA THR A 26 29.56 1.12 -34.76
C THR A 26 30.17 1.17 -33.36
N SER A 27 29.60 2.01 -32.50
CA SER A 27 30.00 2.15 -31.10
C SER A 27 28.81 2.63 -30.26
N GLY A 28 28.69 2.13 -29.03
CA GLY A 28 27.64 2.53 -28.10
C GLY A 28 27.18 1.37 -27.18
N PRO A 29 26.26 1.67 -26.25
CA PRO A 29 25.70 0.65 -25.34
C PRO A 29 24.96 -0.50 -26.07
N GLU A 30 24.32 -0.20 -27.21
CA GLU A 30 23.56 -1.19 -27.99
C GLU A 30 24.10 -1.20 -29.43
N MET A 31 24.28 -2.39 -30.01
CA MET A 31 24.73 -2.56 -31.39
C MET A 31 23.53 -2.80 -32.31
N LEU A 32 22.98 -1.74 -32.87
CA LEU A 32 21.76 -1.75 -33.68
C LEU A 32 22.11 -1.65 -35.18
N TYR A 33 21.22 -2.17 -36.03
CA TYR A 33 21.41 -2.23 -37.47
C TYR A 33 20.09 -2.12 -38.24
N LEU A 34 20.10 -1.35 -39.31
CA LEU A 34 19.03 -1.33 -40.32
C LEU A 34 19.60 -1.71 -41.69
N PRO A 35 18.95 -2.65 -42.42
CA PRO A 35 19.45 -3.11 -43.71
C PRO A 35 19.37 -2.01 -44.75
N SER A 36 20.25 -2.10 -45.72
CA SER A 36 20.32 -1.14 -46.83
C SER A 36 19.05 -1.14 -47.70
N CYS A 37 18.65 0.04 -48.13
CA CYS A 37 17.62 0.22 -49.16
C CYS A 37 18.04 1.20 -50.24
N SER A 38 17.47 1.03 -51.46
CA SER A 38 17.67 1.95 -52.57
C SER A 38 16.66 3.07 -52.48
N GLY A 39 17.16 4.31 -52.36
CA GLY A 39 16.31 5.48 -52.14
C GLY A 39 15.59 5.96 -53.42
N PRO A 40 14.51 6.73 -53.28
CA PRO A 40 13.99 7.17 -51.98
C PRO A 40 13.25 6.05 -51.23
N CYS A 41 13.59 5.86 -49.93
CA CYS A 41 12.96 4.83 -49.05
C CYS A 41 13.11 5.20 -47.56
N THR A 42 12.27 4.65 -46.73
CA THR A 42 12.50 4.58 -45.28
C THR A 42 13.40 3.39 -44.98
N ILE A 43 14.64 3.64 -44.49
CA ILE A 43 15.56 2.57 -44.08
C ILE A 43 14.99 1.77 -42.94
N GLY A 44 14.43 2.44 -41.90
CA GLY A 44 13.79 1.86 -40.78
C GLY A 44 13.72 2.79 -39.57
N VAL A 45 13.35 2.20 -38.43
CA VAL A 45 13.29 2.87 -37.13
C VAL A 45 14.18 2.09 -36.15
N LEU A 46 15.02 2.81 -35.40
CA LEU A 46 15.76 2.27 -34.26
C LEU A 46 15.20 2.88 -32.97
N VAL A 47 15.01 2.04 -31.96
CA VAL A 47 14.65 2.42 -30.58
C VAL A 47 15.91 2.31 -29.73
N PHE A 48 16.18 3.30 -28.88
CA PHE A 48 17.37 3.36 -28.05
C PHE A 48 16.98 3.25 -26.58
N ASN A 49 17.16 2.05 -25.99
CA ASN A 49 16.73 1.75 -24.63
C ASN A 49 17.86 1.86 -23.59
N SER A 50 19.06 2.24 -24.01
CA SER A 50 20.20 2.39 -23.10
C SER A 50 20.83 3.77 -23.27
N PRO A 51 20.99 4.55 -22.19
CA PRO A 51 21.63 5.86 -22.26
C PRO A 51 23.12 5.76 -22.61
N GLY A 52 23.62 6.77 -23.28
CA GLY A 52 25.01 6.83 -23.66
C GLY A 52 25.23 7.47 -25.03
N SER A 53 26.48 7.43 -25.49
CA SER A 53 26.87 7.98 -26.80
C SER A 53 27.01 6.84 -27.81
N TYR A 54 26.33 6.99 -28.94
CA TYR A 54 26.36 6.07 -30.06
C TYR A 54 27.02 6.72 -31.26
N GLU A 55 27.82 5.96 -31.97
CA GLU A 55 28.32 6.35 -33.29
C GLU A 55 27.64 5.51 -34.36
N TYR A 56 27.21 6.14 -35.44
CA TYR A 56 26.60 5.42 -36.55
C TYR A 56 27.20 5.82 -37.89
N GLU A 57 27.16 4.90 -38.84
CA GLU A 57 27.63 5.11 -40.18
C GLU A 57 26.76 4.37 -41.22
N CYS A 58 26.96 4.76 -42.50
CA CYS A 58 26.56 3.93 -43.63
C CYS A 58 27.72 3.00 -44.01
N SER A 59 27.54 1.69 -43.87
CA SER A 59 28.60 0.71 -44.14
C SER A 59 28.77 0.38 -45.62
N VAL A 60 27.95 0.95 -46.51
CA VAL A 60 27.98 0.69 -47.94
C VAL A 60 29.21 1.31 -48.59
N GLY A 61 30.11 0.50 -49.15
CA GLY A 61 31.26 0.95 -49.90
C GLY A 61 32.18 1.89 -49.13
N SER A 62 32.39 3.12 -49.66
CA SER A 62 33.24 4.15 -49.05
C SER A 62 32.45 5.28 -48.39
N HIS A 63 31.15 5.10 -48.13
CA HIS A 63 30.28 6.18 -47.68
C HIS A 63 30.69 6.73 -46.30
N ALA A 64 31.07 5.88 -45.38
CA ALA A 64 31.56 6.29 -44.05
C ALA A 64 32.82 7.16 -44.19
N SER A 65 33.80 6.77 -45.03
CA SER A 65 35.02 7.53 -45.24
C SER A 65 34.79 8.86 -46.02
N GLN A 66 33.65 9.00 -46.67
CA GLN A 66 33.19 10.23 -47.30
C GLN A 66 32.34 11.11 -46.39
N GLY A 67 32.25 10.76 -45.09
CA GLY A 67 31.58 11.52 -44.08
C GLY A 67 30.12 11.17 -43.82
N MET A 68 29.66 9.98 -44.26
CA MET A 68 28.31 9.48 -43.92
C MET A 68 28.35 8.80 -42.58
N VAL A 69 28.61 9.58 -41.53
CA VAL A 69 28.74 9.19 -40.12
C VAL A 69 28.01 10.23 -39.25
N GLY A 70 27.62 9.85 -38.08
CA GLY A 70 27.01 10.74 -37.08
C GLY A 70 27.05 10.18 -35.68
N THR A 71 26.55 10.96 -34.74
CA THR A 71 26.43 10.55 -33.32
C THR A 71 25.01 10.73 -32.84
N ILE A 72 24.63 9.85 -31.92
CA ILE A 72 23.38 9.94 -31.19
C ILE A 72 23.76 9.93 -29.71
N THR A 73 23.34 10.95 -28.98
CA THR A 73 23.43 10.98 -27.53
C THR A 73 22.07 10.65 -26.98
N VAL A 74 21.99 9.56 -26.23
CA VAL A 74 20.78 9.14 -25.50
C VAL A 74 20.97 9.54 -24.04
N ASN A 75 20.15 10.48 -23.59
CA ASN A 75 20.14 10.87 -22.18
C ASN A 75 19.43 9.78 -21.37
N ALA A 76 19.92 9.51 -20.17
CA ALA A 76 19.13 8.75 -19.20
C ALA A 76 17.87 9.55 -18.84
N LEU A 77 16.77 8.87 -18.68
CA LEU A 77 15.59 9.45 -18.05
C LEU A 77 15.96 9.72 -16.58
N ASN A 78 16.40 10.95 -16.31
CA ASN A 78 16.75 11.40 -14.95
C ASN A 78 15.53 11.88 -14.17
N GLY A 79 14.33 11.63 -14.67
CA GLY A 79 13.08 11.92 -13.97
C GLY A 79 12.95 11.09 -12.71
N THR A 80 12.26 11.64 -11.74
CA THR A 80 11.85 10.95 -10.51
C THR A 80 10.35 11.05 -10.33
N ALA A 81 9.79 10.08 -9.63
CA ALA A 81 8.45 10.15 -9.06
C ALA A 81 8.56 10.19 -7.54
N ASP A 82 7.63 10.89 -6.91
CA ASP A 82 7.56 10.94 -5.46
C ASP A 82 6.72 9.76 -4.94
N VAL A 83 7.26 8.99 -4.00
CA VAL A 83 6.61 7.80 -3.46
C VAL A 83 6.54 7.89 -1.94
N GLN A 84 5.36 7.72 -1.39
CA GLN A 84 5.16 7.45 0.03
C GLN A 84 5.05 5.94 0.24
N ILE A 85 5.76 5.40 1.23
CA ILE A 85 5.74 3.98 1.57
C ILE A 85 5.10 3.82 2.95
N VAL A 86 4.14 2.91 3.06
CA VAL A 86 3.45 2.55 4.31
C VAL A 86 3.67 1.06 4.57
N HIS A 87 4.09 0.71 5.78
CA HIS A 87 4.29 -0.68 6.18
C HIS A 87 3.09 -1.20 6.96
N ASN A 88 2.17 -1.91 6.29
CA ASN A 88 0.98 -2.53 6.88
C ASN A 88 1.03 -4.07 6.90
N SER A 89 2.20 -4.67 6.76
CA SER A 89 2.40 -6.11 7.04
C SER A 89 2.83 -6.27 8.50
N PRO A 90 2.15 -7.07 9.31
CA PRO A 90 2.38 -7.12 10.76
C PRO A 90 3.75 -7.66 11.17
N SER A 91 4.40 -8.41 10.31
CA SER A 91 5.73 -9.00 10.54
C SER A 91 6.40 -9.38 9.22
N PRO A 92 7.72 -9.27 9.12
CA PRO A 92 8.71 -8.73 10.06
C PRO A 92 8.87 -7.20 9.98
N ILE A 93 9.73 -6.60 10.82
CA ILE A 93 10.37 -5.30 10.55
C ILE A 93 11.17 -5.45 9.27
N VAL A 94 11.10 -4.47 8.36
CA VAL A 94 11.69 -4.61 7.02
C VAL A 94 12.69 -3.52 6.69
N ASP A 95 13.68 -3.90 5.89
CA ASP A 95 14.55 -3.01 5.14
C ASP A 95 14.05 -2.89 3.71
N ILE A 96 14.12 -1.70 3.15
CA ILE A 96 13.69 -1.40 1.78
C ILE A 96 14.90 -1.08 0.93
N TYR A 97 15.03 -1.81 -0.17
CA TYR A 97 16.07 -1.63 -1.17
C TYR A 97 15.48 -1.00 -2.44
N VAL A 98 16.23 -0.10 -3.04
CA VAL A 98 15.92 0.51 -4.33
C VAL A 98 17.05 0.12 -5.30
N ASN A 99 16.70 -0.61 -6.34
CA ASN A 99 17.68 -1.12 -7.34
C ASN A 99 18.85 -1.87 -6.65
N ASN A 100 18.56 -2.71 -5.66
CA ASN A 100 19.49 -3.47 -4.82
C ASN A 100 20.40 -2.63 -3.89
N GLU A 101 20.17 -1.33 -3.75
CA GLU A 101 20.84 -0.49 -2.75
C GLU A 101 19.90 -0.25 -1.56
N LEU A 102 20.42 -0.37 -0.33
CA LEU A 102 19.64 -0.13 0.89
C LEU A 102 19.20 1.35 0.92
N ALA A 103 17.89 1.57 0.91
CA ALA A 103 17.30 2.90 0.90
C ALA A 103 16.71 3.29 2.26
N LEU A 104 16.05 2.35 2.93
CA LEU A 104 15.45 2.56 4.25
C LEU A 104 15.69 1.33 5.11
N GLU A 105 16.04 1.54 6.38
CA GLU A 105 16.42 0.51 7.35
C GLU A 105 15.40 0.47 8.49
N ASP A 106 15.12 -0.72 8.99
CA ASP A 106 14.32 -0.97 10.19
C ASP A 106 12.92 -0.33 10.18
N ILE A 107 12.16 -0.46 9.08
CA ILE A 107 10.81 0.07 8.99
C ILE A 107 9.84 -0.82 9.78
N PRO A 108 9.29 -0.35 10.91
CA PRO A 108 8.39 -1.14 11.72
C PRO A 108 6.96 -1.17 11.14
N PHE A 109 6.17 -2.12 11.59
CA PHE A 109 4.73 -2.19 11.34
C PHE A 109 4.02 -0.86 11.68
N ARG A 110 3.08 -0.43 10.82
CA ARG A 110 2.36 0.86 10.88
C ARG A 110 3.21 2.09 10.66
N ALA A 111 4.48 1.96 10.29
CA ALA A 111 5.27 3.12 9.89
C ALA A 111 4.91 3.62 8.50
N SER A 112 5.16 4.90 8.28
CA SER A 112 5.01 5.57 6.99
C SER A 112 6.18 6.51 6.74
N THR A 113 6.65 6.56 5.50
CA THR A 113 7.62 7.58 5.08
C THR A 113 6.90 8.88 4.72
N GLY A 114 7.64 9.99 4.61
CA GLY A 114 7.25 11.10 3.77
C GLY A 114 7.40 10.71 2.29
N LEU A 115 7.19 11.69 1.40
CA LEU A 115 7.48 11.51 -0.02
C LEU A 115 8.99 11.40 -0.24
N ILE A 116 9.41 10.36 -0.96
CA ILE A 116 10.80 10.11 -1.38
C ILE A 116 10.85 10.02 -2.90
N GLY A 117 11.84 10.69 -3.51
CA GLY A 117 12.05 10.62 -4.95
C GLY A 117 12.67 9.29 -5.36
N LEU A 118 11.99 8.51 -6.19
CA LEU A 118 12.48 7.26 -6.77
C LEU A 118 12.70 7.40 -8.27
N PRO A 119 13.67 6.66 -8.87
CA PRO A 119 13.80 6.56 -10.32
C PRO A 119 12.52 6.06 -10.98
N LEU A 120 12.30 6.40 -12.25
CA LEU A 120 11.08 6.01 -12.99
C LEU A 120 11.00 4.50 -13.25
N ASP A 121 12.14 3.88 -13.51
CA ASP A 121 12.28 2.42 -13.62
C ASP A 121 13.00 1.93 -12.36
N VAL A 122 12.25 1.30 -11.47
CA VAL A 122 12.73 0.94 -10.14
C VAL A 122 12.32 -0.47 -9.73
N GLU A 123 13.27 -1.22 -9.20
CA GLU A 123 13.01 -2.47 -8.48
C GLU A 123 13.04 -2.21 -6.97
N VAL A 124 11.92 -2.39 -6.30
CA VAL A 124 11.81 -2.29 -4.84
C VAL A 124 12.01 -3.67 -4.23
N GLY A 125 13.11 -3.85 -3.52
CA GLY A 125 13.43 -5.07 -2.77
C GLY A 125 13.00 -4.93 -1.31
N ILE A 126 12.43 -5.98 -0.75
CA ILE A 126 12.05 -6.06 0.67
C ILE A 126 12.87 -7.16 1.35
N ALA A 127 13.49 -6.82 2.47
CA ALA A 127 14.21 -7.76 3.32
C ALA A 127 13.71 -7.67 4.77
N PRO A 128 13.73 -8.74 5.56
CA PRO A 128 13.67 -8.62 7.02
C PRO A 128 14.86 -7.80 7.52
N ALA A 129 14.71 -7.06 8.61
CA ALA A 129 15.82 -6.32 9.23
C ALA A 129 17.06 -7.21 9.39
N ASP A 130 18.22 -6.70 8.98
CA ASP A 130 19.50 -7.43 8.93
C ASP A 130 19.49 -8.71 8.04
N GLY A 131 18.47 -8.89 7.17
CA GLY A 131 18.30 -10.08 6.35
C GLY A 131 18.68 -9.88 4.88
N ASN A 132 18.38 -10.89 4.07
CA ASN A 132 18.50 -10.78 2.61
C ASN A 132 17.13 -10.41 1.99
N ILE A 133 17.16 -9.81 0.80
CA ILE A 133 15.94 -9.53 0.02
C ILE A 133 15.17 -10.85 -0.18
N ILE A 134 13.90 -10.86 0.25
CA ILE A 134 12.99 -11.99 0.15
C ILE A 134 11.93 -11.80 -0.94
N ALA A 135 11.68 -10.57 -1.35
CA ALA A 135 10.75 -10.22 -2.43
C ALA A 135 11.26 -8.99 -3.18
N SER A 136 11.02 -8.94 -4.49
CA SER A 136 11.35 -7.82 -5.36
C SER A 136 10.15 -7.48 -6.24
N PHE A 137 9.87 -6.18 -6.38
CA PHE A 137 8.72 -5.65 -7.11
C PHE A 137 9.20 -4.61 -8.11
N PRO A 138 9.06 -4.84 -9.43
CA PRO A 138 9.35 -3.85 -10.44
C PRO A 138 8.22 -2.83 -10.56
N PHE A 139 8.58 -1.55 -10.65
CA PHE A 139 7.64 -0.45 -10.90
C PHE A 139 8.13 0.39 -12.08
N GLU A 140 7.18 0.75 -12.94
CA GLU A 140 7.35 1.77 -13.96
C GLU A 140 6.58 3.02 -13.50
N LEU A 141 7.29 4.03 -13.03
CA LEU A 141 6.73 5.25 -12.49
C LEU A 141 6.71 6.33 -13.59
N MET A 142 5.78 7.26 -13.51
CA MET A 142 5.73 8.40 -14.42
C MET A 142 6.41 9.63 -13.78
N GLU A 143 7.16 10.36 -14.56
CA GLU A 143 7.83 11.59 -14.12
C GLU A 143 6.82 12.57 -13.48
N ASP A 144 7.26 13.27 -12.44
CA ASP A 144 6.47 14.24 -11.65
C ASP A 144 5.17 13.68 -11.06
N SER A 145 4.96 12.35 -11.10
CA SER A 145 3.81 11.71 -10.50
C SER A 145 4.06 11.36 -9.04
N LYS A 146 2.97 11.19 -8.29
CA LYS A 146 3.02 10.84 -6.87
C LYS A 146 2.29 9.53 -6.62
N TYR A 147 2.92 8.66 -5.85
CA TYR A 147 2.42 7.32 -5.56
C TYR A 147 2.38 7.05 -4.06
N LEU A 148 1.38 6.29 -3.68
CA LEU A 148 1.27 5.65 -2.37
C LEU A 148 1.48 4.15 -2.58
N VAL A 149 2.46 3.58 -1.88
CA VAL A 149 2.76 2.15 -1.88
C VAL A 149 2.58 1.61 -0.46
N VAL A 150 1.73 0.62 -0.31
CA VAL A 150 1.45 -0.01 0.98
C VAL A 150 1.93 -1.45 0.96
N ALA A 151 2.91 -1.78 1.79
CA ALA A 151 3.29 -3.17 2.04
C ALA A 151 2.19 -3.83 2.88
N SER A 152 1.56 -4.85 2.35
CA SER A 152 0.40 -5.53 2.95
C SER A 152 0.53 -7.04 2.83
N GLY A 153 -0.33 -7.79 3.53
CA GLY A 153 -0.29 -9.24 3.55
C GLY A 153 0.73 -9.80 4.54
N ILE A 154 0.93 -11.11 4.47
CA ILE A 154 1.73 -11.87 5.44
C ILE A 154 2.79 -12.67 4.69
N VAL A 155 4.05 -12.52 5.10
CA VAL A 155 5.16 -13.27 4.49
C VAL A 155 4.98 -14.76 4.71
N GLY A 156 4.89 -15.51 3.60
CA GLY A 156 4.73 -16.97 3.61
C GLY A 156 3.30 -17.47 3.75
N ASP A 157 2.31 -16.59 3.85
CA ASP A 157 0.91 -16.95 3.81
C ASP A 157 0.45 -17.12 2.34
N ALA A 158 -0.38 -18.14 2.08
CA ALA A 158 -0.87 -18.42 0.72
C ALA A 158 -2.22 -17.77 0.42
N ASP A 159 -3.01 -17.48 1.46
CA ASP A 159 -4.35 -16.90 1.34
C ASP A 159 -4.30 -15.37 1.33
N ALA A 160 -3.30 -14.78 2.01
CA ALA A 160 -3.04 -13.34 2.04
C ALA A 160 -1.53 -13.07 1.87
N PRO A 161 -0.94 -13.37 0.70
CA PRO A 161 0.49 -13.24 0.49
C PRO A 161 0.96 -11.79 0.62
N PHE A 162 2.19 -11.62 1.10
CA PHE A 162 2.82 -10.31 1.13
C PHE A 162 2.92 -9.72 -0.28
N ASP A 163 2.48 -8.45 -0.42
CA ASP A 163 2.50 -7.70 -1.68
C ASP A 163 2.68 -6.20 -1.43
N LEU A 164 3.06 -5.46 -2.47
CA LEU A 164 3.10 -4.01 -2.49
C LEU A 164 1.90 -3.46 -3.28
N LEU A 165 0.93 -2.91 -2.56
CA LEU A 165 -0.27 -2.31 -3.13
C LEU A 165 0.03 -0.86 -3.53
N ALA A 166 0.03 -0.54 -4.82
CA ALA A 166 0.37 0.78 -5.34
C ALA A 166 -0.86 1.52 -5.87
N THR A 167 -0.94 2.82 -5.61
CA THR A 167 -1.98 3.72 -6.12
C THR A 167 -1.43 5.14 -6.26
N THR A 168 -2.14 6.02 -6.96
CA THR A 168 -1.80 7.44 -7.03
C THR A 168 -2.00 8.15 -5.69
N LEU A 169 -1.18 9.16 -5.41
CA LEU A 169 -1.25 9.97 -4.21
C LEU A 169 -1.62 11.41 -4.56
N GLU A 170 -2.57 11.97 -3.82
CA GLU A 170 -2.88 13.41 -3.78
C GLU A 170 -2.27 14.00 -2.51
N GLU A 171 -1.59 15.15 -2.59
CA GLU A 171 -0.98 15.78 -1.42
C GLU A 171 -1.93 16.71 -0.67
N GLN A 172 -2.96 17.21 -1.36
CA GLN A 172 -3.84 18.26 -0.83
C GLN A 172 -5.29 17.95 -1.16
N ALA A 173 -6.17 18.45 -0.32
CA ALA A 173 -7.60 18.48 -0.60
C ALA A 173 -7.94 19.60 -1.59
N GLU A 174 -9.14 19.56 -2.16
CA GLU A 174 -9.64 20.58 -3.09
C GLU A 174 -9.83 21.96 -2.43
N SER A 175 -9.97 22.01 -1.11
CA SER A 175 -10.13 23.24 -0.35
C SER A 175 -9.66 23.09 1.11
N GLU A 176 -9.43 24.22 1.81
CA GLU A 176 -9.13 24.24 3.25
C GLU A 176 -10.34 23.81 4.12
N GLU A 177 -11.54 23.71 3.55
CA GLU A 177 -12.73 23.24 4.24
C GLU A 177 -12.96 21.74 4.14
N THR A 178 -12.10 21.04 3.38
CA THR A 178 -12.16 19.59 3.17
C THR A 178 -10.83 18.91 3.52
N PHE A 179 -10.91 17.62 3.81
CA PHE A 179 -9.80 16.68 3.89
C PHE A 179 -9.95 15.65 2.76
N ALA A 180 -8.92 15.45 1.96
CA ALA A 180 -8.93 14.43 0.90
C ALA A 180 -8.60 13.06 1.52
N LEU A 181 -9.61 12.26 1.76
CA LEU A 181 -9.53 10.96 2.42
C LEU A 181 -9.41 9.84 1.39
N LYS A 182 -8.32 9.09 1.43
CA LYS A 182 -8.19 7.77 0.80
C LYS A 182 -8.37 6.70 1.86
N VAL A 183 -8.99 5.57 1.52
CA VAL A 183 -9.21 4.46 2.46
C VAL A 183 -8.65 3.18 1.89
N LEU A 184 -8.02 2.34 2.74
CA LEU A 184 -7.55 1.00 2.38
C LEU A 184 -8.08 -0.03 3.39
N HIS A 185 -8.62 -1.12 2.88
CA HIS A 185 -8.87 -2.31 3.68
C HIS A 185 -7.61 -3.19 3.72
N GLY A 186 -6.85 -3.10 4.82
CA GLY A 186 -5.56 -3.77 4.96
C GLY A 186 -5.53 -4.91 5.98
N VAL A 187 -6.70 -5.43 6.42
CA VAL A 187 -6.83 -6.53 7.41
C VAL A 187 -7.12 -7.83 6.69
N THR A 188 -6.20 -8.79 6.80
CA THR A 188 -6.21 -10.03 6.00
C THR A 188 -7.29 -11.02 6.40
N ASP A 189 -7.71 -11.03 7.64
CA ASP A 189 -8.70 -11.96 8.24
C ASP A 189 -10.10 -11.36 8.39
N ALA A 190 -10.34 -10.15 7.86
CA ALA A 190 -11.64 -9.50 7.89
C ALA A 190 -12.39 -9.64 6.56
N PRO A 191 -13.74 -9.76 6.58
CA PRO A 191 -14.55 -9.75 5.37
C PRO A 191 -14.57 -8.36 4.73
N ALA A 192 -15.20 -8.23 3.54
CA ALA A 192 -15.50 -6.93 2.97
C ALA A 192 -16.39 -6.11 3.91
N VAL A 193 -16.09 -4.81 4.01
CA VAL A 193 -16.68 -3.91 5.00
C VAL A 193 -17.39 -2.73 4.37
N ASP A 194 -18.39 -2.21 5.10
CA ASP A 194 -18.95 -0.89 4.89
C ASP A 194 -18.40 0.06 5.97
N ILE A 195 -18.13 1.30 5.61
CA ILE A 195 -17.62 2.32 6.52
C ILE A 195 -18.61 3.46 6.60
N TYR A 196 -19.04 3.77 7.80
CA TYR A 196 -19.94 4.90 8.07
C TYR A 196 -19.16 6.00 8.80
N ALA A 197 -19.44 7.26 8.46
CA ALA A 197 -18.94 8.43 9.15
C ALA A 197 -20.11 9.16 9.81
N ASN A 198 -20.12 9.27 11.13
CA ASN A 198 -21.23 9.84 11.91
C ASN A 198 -22.61 9.22 11.54
N GLY A 199 -22.63 7.91 11.25
CA GLY A 199 -23.84 7.16 10.88
C GLY A 199 -24.29 7.31 9.41
N GLU A 200 -23.57 8.06 8.58
CA GLU A 200 -23.81 8.14 7.12
C GLU A 200 -22.81 7.22 6.39
N LEU A 201 -23.31 6.46 5.40
CA LEU A 201 -22.46 5.55 4.61
C LEU A 201 -21.42 6.35 3.82
N LEU A 202 -20.15 6.10 4.07
CA LEU A 202 -19.01 6.76 3.43
C LEU A 202 -18.38 5.88 2.35
N VAL A 203 -18.17 4.60 2.65
CA VAL A 203 -17.59 3.60 1.72
C VAL A 203 -18.41 2.33 1.82
N GLU A 204 -18.78 1.77 0.67
CA GLU A 204 -19.57 0.54 0.57
C GLU A 204 -18.73 -0.60 0.01
N ASN A 205 -18.82 -1.79 0.63
CA ASN A 205 -18.28 -3.04 0.13
C ASN A 205 -16.77 -3.00 -0.22
N LEU A 206 -15.95 -2.45 0.67
CA LEU A 206 -14.50 -2.41 0.49
C LEU A 206 -13.89 -3.76 0.87
N ALA A 207 -13.31 -4.47 -0.10
CA ALA A 207 -12.66 -5.75 0.13
C ALA A 207 -11.18 -5.60 0.51
N TYR A 208 -10.60 -6.65 1.10
CA TYR A 208 -9.17 -6.68 1.43
C TYR A 208 -8.29 -6.33 0.23
N GLY A 209 -7.31 -5.46 0.44
CA GLY A 209 -6.37 -4.97 -0.57
C GLY A 209 -6.93 -3.87 -1.49
N GLU A 210 -8.21 -3.52 -1.37
CA GLU A 210 -8.83 -2.48 -2.18
C GLU A 210 -8.68 -1.09 -1.57
N PHE A 211 -8.45 -0.10 -2.45
CA PHE A 211 -8.48 1.31 -2.12
C PHE A 211 -9.81 1.94 -2.54
N GLN A 212 -10.44 2.67 -1.62
CA GLN A 212 -11.39 3.73 -2.00
C GLN A 212 -10.57 4.96 -2.40
N GLY A 213 -10.84 5.52 -3.58
CA GLY A 213 -10.22 6.74 -4.07
C GLY A 213 -10.51 7.95 -3.17
N TYR A 214 -9.85 9.07 -3.44
CA TYR A 214 -9.98 10.25 -2.59
C TYR A 214 -11.41 10.77 -2.51
N LEU A 215 -11.91 10.87 -1.28
CA LEU A 215 -13.20 11.46 -0.92
C LEU A 215 -12.91 12.83 -0.29
N GLN A 216 -13.58 13.88 -0.78
CA GLN A 216 -13.48 15.22 -0.19
C GLN A 216 -14.46 15.32 0.99
N VAL A 217 -13.98 14.97 2.19
CA VAL A 217 -14.82 15.03 3.39
C VAL A 217 -14.69 16.41 4.06
N PRO A 218 -15.79 17.05 4.52
CA PRO A 218 -15.69 18.30 5.27
C PRO A 218 -14.78 18.15 6.48
N VAL A 219 -14.04 19.20 6.85
CA VAL A 219 -13.26 19.18 8.09
C VAL A 219 -14.17 19.07 9.30
N GLY A 220 -13.82 18.19 10.23
CA GLY A 220 -14.65 17.92 11.41
C GLY A 220 -14.17 16.68 12.14
N ASP A 221 -14.78 16.41 13.27
CA ASP A 221 -14.49 15.19 14.02
C ASP A 221 -15.56 14.16 13.69
N TYR A 222 -15.11 12.93 13.40
CA TYR A 222 -15.97 11.84 12.95
C TYR A 222 -15.85 10.64 13.88
N THR A 223 -16.97 9.96 14.07
CA THR A 223 -16.99 8.57 14.48
C THR A 223 -17.05 7.72 13.21
N LEU A 224 -16.05 6.87 13.02
CA LEU A 224 -15.99 5.90 11.93
C LEU A 224 -16.47 4.55 12.45
N ASP A 225 -17.62 4.09 11.97
CA ASP A 225 -18.16 2.76 12.27
C ASP A 225 -17.83 1.80 11.13
N ILE A 226 -17.21 0.69 11.46
CA ILE A 226 -16.87 -0.38 10.52
C ILE A 226 -17.87 -1.52 10.71
N THR A 227 -18.56 -1.89 9.65
CA THR A 227 -19.51 -3.01 9.64
C THR A 227 -19.12 -4.04 8.59
N GLU A 228 -19.55 -5.28 8.75
CA GLU A 228 -19.51 -6.23 7.64
C GLU A 228 -20.45 -5.75 6.54
N ASN A 229 -20.05 -5.95 5.27
CA ASN A 229 -20.84 -5.50 4.12
C ASN A 229 -22.30 -5.97 4.21
N GLY A 230 -23.21 -4.99 4.11
CA GLY A 230 -24.65 -5.20 4.22
C GLY A 230 -25.18 -5.44 5.63
N SER A 231 -24.33 -5.35 6.66
CA SER A 231 -24.70 -5.44 8.07
C SER A 231 -24.94 -4.04 8.66
N THR A 232 -25.80 -3.97 9.66
CA THR A 232 -25.98 -2.75 10.48
C THR A 232 -25.31 -2.88 11.86
N VAL A 233 -24.63 -3.99 12.10
CA VAL A 233 -23.92 -4.25 13.36
C VAL A 233 -22.48 -3.79 13.20
N SER A 234 -22.06 -2.80 14.00
CA SER A 234 -20.69 -2.33 14.01
C SER A 234 -19.76 -3.42 14.55
N LEU A 235 -18.68 -3.70 13.79
CA LEU A 235 -17.57 -4.54 14.25
C LEU A 235 -16.64 -3.75 15.18
N ALA A 236 -16.43 -2.47 14.86
CA ALA A 236 -15.63 -1.55 15.65
C ALA A 236 -15.97 -0.11 15.29
N SER A 237 -15.74 0.80 16.23
CA SER A 237 -15.91 2.24 16.07
C SER A 237 -14.64 2.97 16.48
N PHE A 238 -14.29 4.04 15.75
CA PHE A 238 -13.07 4.81 15.98
C PHE A 238 -13.36 6.31 15.91
N SER A 239 -12.67 7.09 16.74
CA SER A 239 -12.70 8.54 16.65
C SER A 239 -11.67 9.03 15.62
N ALA A 240 -12.11 9.83 14.66
CA ALA A 240 -11.26 10.45 13.65
C ALA A 240 -11.31 11.97 13.77
N PRO A 241 -10.40 12.60 14.53
CA PRO A 241 -10.39 14.07 14.76
C PRO A 241 -9.77 14.77 13.55
N LEU A 242 -10.54 14.99 12.48
CA LEU A 242 -10.07 15.60 11.24
C LEU A 242 -10.28 17.13 11.19
N SER A 243 -10.74 17.75 12.28
CA SER A 243 -11.00 19.19 12.35
C SER A 243 -9.78 20.08 12.10
N SER A 244 -8.55 19.56 12.33
CA SER A 244 -7.29 20.28 12.09
C SER A 244 -6.61 19.94 10.76
N PHE A 245 -7.22 19.11 9.91
CA PHE A 245 -6.62 18.61 8.66
C PHE A 245 -7.18 19.28 7.39
N GLY A 246 -7.75 20.49 7.51
CA GLY A 246 -8.26 21.23 6.36
C GLY A 246 -7.19 21.52 5.32
N GLY A 247 -7.47 21.26 4.05
CA GLY A 247 -6.55 21.41 2.94
C GLY A 247 -5.55 20.25 2.77
N PHE A 248 -5.47 19.32 3.72
CA PHE A 248 -4.58 18.17 3.64
C PHE A 248 -5.24 16.96 3.01
N SER A 249 -4.41 15.99 2.65
CA SER A 249 -4.84 14.65 2.24
C SER A 249 -4.26 13.60 3.18
N GLY A 250 -4.82 12.40 3.16
CA GLY A 250 -4.27 11.27 3.88
C GLY A 250 -4.95 9.96 3.57
N LEU A 251 -4.27 8.89 3.97
CA LEU A 251 -4.77 7.53 3.95
C LEU A 251 -5.24 7.14 5.35
N VAL A 252 -6.47 6.69 5.47
CA VAL A 252 -6.93 5.90 6.62
C VAL A 252 -6.95 4.43 6.21
N TYR A 253 -6.27 3.58 6.94
CA TYR A 253 -6.20 2.17 6.62
C TYR A 253 -6.48 1.29 7.82
N ALA A 254 -7.19 0.21 7.54
CA ALA A 254 -7.41 -0.87 8.49
C ALA A 254 -6.15 -1.72 8.61
N SER A 255 -5.74 -2.05 9.82
CA SER A 255 -4.43 -2.61 10.14
C SER A 255 -4.52 -3.62 11.29
N GLY A 256 -3.65 -4.63 11.29
CA GLY A 256 -3.63 -5.71 12.27
C GLY A 256 -4.55 -6.87 11.90
N PHE A 257 -5.05 -7.59 12.90
CA PHE A 257 -5.95 -8.74 12.74
C PHE A 257 -7.27 -8.51 13.45
N LEU A 258 -8.37 -8.92 12.83
CA LEU A 258 -9.70 -8.90 13.46
C LEU A 258 -9.78 -9.91 14.61
N ALA A 259 -9.16 -11.07 14.44
CA ALA A 259 -9.05 -12.13 15.42
C ALA A 259 -7.58 -12.48 15.69
N PRO A 260 -6.82 -11.62 16.39
CA PRO A 260 -5.40 -11.83 16.61
C PRO A 260 -5.13 -13.08 17.45
N GLU A 261 -4.11 -13.85 17.07
CA GLU A 261 -3.61 -14.98 17.81
C GLU A 261 -2.31 -14.61 18.54
N ASN A 262 -2.13 -15.07 19.80
CA ASN A 262 -0.94 -14.83 20.61
C ASN A 262 -0.54 -13.34 20.71
N ASP A 263 0.68 -13.00 20.24
CA ASP A 263 1.25 -11.65 20.28
C ASP A 263 0.98 -10.85 18.99
N GLU A 264 0.03 -11.26 18.15
CA GLU A 264 -0.31 -10.54 16.92
C GLU A 264 -0.98 -9.20 17.21
N PRO A 265 -0.73 -8.17 16.39
CA PRO A 265 -1.32 -6.86 16.59
C PRO A 265 -2.83 -6.90 16.30
N GLY A 266 -3.62 -6.42 17.26
CA GLY A 266 -5.06 -6.29 17.11
C GLY A 266 -5.48 -5.27 16.05
N PHE A 267 -6.73 -5.41 15.59
CA PHE A 267 -7.36 -4.52 14.64
C PHE A 267 -7.34 -3.07 15.12
N GLY A 268 -7.00 -2.15 14.21
CA GLY A 268 -7.02 -0.72 14.44
C GLY A 268 -7.11 0.05 13.13
N LEU A 269 -7.51 1.31 13.21
CA LEU A 269 -7.42 2.26 12.11
C LEU A 269 -6.22 3.17 12.30
N VAL A 270 -5.48 3.40 11.23
CA VAL A 270 -4.32 4.29 11.22
C VAL A 270 -4.50 5.34 10.14
N LEU A 271 -4.27 6.60 10.50
CA LEU A 271 -4.20 7.72 9.56
C LEU A 271 -2.73 8.04 9.27
N THR A 272 -2.38 8.16 8.00
CA THR A 272 -1.10 8.75 7.57
C THR A 272 -1.31 9.86 6.56
N THR A 273 -0.43 10.86 6.56
CA THR A 273 -0.42 11.95 5.58
C THR A 273 0.80 11.86 4.67
N PRO A 274 0.83 12.55 3.51
CA PRO A 274 1.99 12.57 2.61
C PRO A 274 3.30 13.05 3.24
N SER A 275 3.23 13.77 4.37
CA SER A 275 4.41 14.16 5.14
C SER A 275 5.06 13.04 5.95
N GLY A 276 4.45 11.86 6.01
CA GLY A 276 4.89 10.75 6.86
C GLY A 276 4.36 10.84 8.31
N TYR A 277 3.47 11.78 8.61
CA TYR A 277 2.80 11.80 9.91
C TYR A 277 1.89 10.59 10.02
N VAL A 278 1.97 9.88 11.15
CA VAL A 278 1.18 8.68 11.44
C VAL A 278 0.51 8.83 12.79
N VAL A 279 -0.76 8.48 12.87
CA VAL A 279 -1.52 8.41 14.11
C VAL A 279 -2.50 7.24 14.10
N GLU A 280 -2.50 6.44 15.15
CA GLU A 280 -3.55 5.44 15.36
C GLU A 280 -4.81 6.16 15.84
N LEU A 281 -5.94 5.89 15.16
CA LEU A 281 -7.22 6.45 15.57
C LEU A 281 -7.70 5.72 16.83
N PRO A 282 -8.05 6.45 17.91
CA PRO A 282 -8.47 5.80 19.13
C PRO A 282 -9.80 5.07 18.90
N PRO A 283 -9.92 3.81 19.38
CA PRO A 283 -11.21 3.13 19.37
C PRO A 283 -12.19 3.92 20.25
N GLU A 284 -13.38 4.13 19.73
CA GLU A 284 -14.49 4.57 20.57
C GLU A 284 -14.97 3.36 21.36
N GLU A 285 -15.09 3.51 22.67
CA GLU A 285 -15.88 2.57 23.43
C GLU A 285 -17.26 2.59 22.79
N SER A 286 -17.63 1.48 22.12
CA SER A 286 -18.90 1.38 21.42
C SER A 286 -19.96 1.84 22.42
N GLY A 287 -20.64 2.93 22.09
CA GLY A 287 -21.81 3.39 22.87
C GLY A 287 -23.00 2.44 22.76
N LEU A 288 -22.79 1.23 22.27
CA LEU A 288 -23.65 0.10 22.47
C LEU A 288 -23.59 -0.16 23.98
N ALA A 289 -24.65 0.20 24.66
CA ALA A 289 -24.83 -0.10 26.07
C ALA A 289 -24.39 -1.54 26.29
N SER A 290 -23.38 -1.73 27.15
CA SER A 290 -22.91 -3.06 27.54
C SER A 290 -24.15 -3.95 27.77
N PRO A 291 -24.24 -5.12 27.13
CA PRO A 291 -25.42 -5.95 27.25
C PRO A 291 -25.66 -6.28 28.71
N LEU A 292 -26.88 -6.06 29.16
CA LEU A 292 -27.32 -6.44 30.47
C LEU A 292 -27.63 -7.93 30.45
N VAL A 293 -26.79 -8.71 31.08
CA VAL A 293 -26.90 -10.18 31.13
C VAL A 293 -27.31 -10.63 32.54
N GLN A 294 -28.28 -11.51 32.61
CA GLN A 294 -28.60 -12.21 33.84
C GLN A 294 -28.09 -13.66 33.77
N ILE A 295 -27.30 -14.08 34.74
CA ILE A 295 -26.78 -15.44 34.83
C ILE A 295 -27.65 -16.22 35.82
N ILE A 296 -28.18 -17.36 35.38
CA ILE A 296 -29.04 -18.23 36.18
C ILE A 296 -28.39 -19.62 36.27
N HIS A 297 -28.07 -20.06 37.49
CA HIS A 297 -27.55 -21.41 37.72
C HIS A 297 -28.71 -22.39 37.96
N ASN A 298 -29.07 -23.15 36.92
CA ASN A 298 -30.17 -24.14 37.01
C ASN A 298 -29.70 -25.59 36.89
N SER A 299 -28.45 -25.90 37.24
CA SER A 299 -27.94 -27.27 37.40
C SER A 299 -28.00 -27.64 38.89
N PRO A 300 -28.61 -28.78 39.28
CA PRO A 300 -28.76 -29.14 40.68
C PRO A 300 -27.44 -29.45 41.38
N TYR A 301 -26.37 -29.70 40.65
CA TYR A 301 -25.03 -30.01 41.18
C TYR A 301 -23.97 -29.83 40.06
N PRO A 302 -22.77 -29.38 40.38
CA PRO A 302 -22.28 -28.83 41.64
C PRO A 302 -22.65 -27.34 41.85
N THR A 303 -22.29 -26.75 42.98
CA THR A 303 -22.12 -25.30 43.15
C THR A 303 -20.97 -24.86 42.27
N VAL A 304 -21.10 -23.72 41.57
CA VAL A 304 -20.15 -23.32 40.56
C VAL A 304 -19.55 -21.95 40.83
N ASP A 305 -18.33 -21.77 40.35
CA ASP A 305 -17.69 -20.47 40.19
C ASP A 305 -17.88 -20.01 38.73
N ILE A 306 -18.13 -18.72 38.50
CA ILE A 306 -18.34 -18.12 37.18
C ILE A 306 -17.22 -17.16 36.90
N TYR A 307 -16.59 -17.32 35.74
CA TYR A 307 -15.49 -16.52 35.24
C TYR A 307 -15.98 -15.67 34.07
N VAL A 308 -15.44 -14.46 33.97
CA VAL A 308 -15.65 -13.55 32.84
C VAL A 308 -14.28 -13.20 32.32
N ASN A 309 -14.00 -13.57 31.06
CA ASN A 309 -12.68 -13.41 30.43
C ASN A 309 -11.53 -13.94 31.31
N ASP A 310 -11.72 -15.18 31.84
CA ASP A 310 -10.84 -15.90 32.76
C ASP A 310 -10.68 -15.30 34.17
N ASP A 311 -11.29 -14.16 34.47
CA ASP A 311 -11.33 -13.59 35.82
C ASP A 311 -12.52 -14.12 36.61
N LEU A 312 -12.29 -14.49 37.88
CA LEU A 312 -13.36 -14.96 38.77
C LEU A 312 -14.34 -13.82 39.04
N ALA A 313 -15.55 -13.92 38.46
CA ALA A 313 -16.60 -12.93 38.60
C ALA A 313 -17.59 -13.23 39.74
N LEU A 314 -17.94 -14.50 39.94
CA LEU A 314 -18.85 -14.94 40.99
C LEU A 314 -18.35 -16.24 41.59
N GLU A 315 -18.26 -16.30 42.89
CA GLU A 315 -17.82 -17.46 43.65
C GLU A 315 -19.01 -18.21 44.27
N ALA A 316 -18.95 -19.52 44.24
CA ALA A 316 -19.88 -20.42 44.97
C ALA A 316 -21.37 -20.17 44.66
N VAL A 317 -21.72 -20.01 43.37
CA VAL A 317 -23.12 -19.81 42.94
C VAL A 317 -23.92 -21.12 43.11
N PRO A 318 -24.91 -21.16 44.01
CA PRO A 318 -25.65 -22.39 44.29
C PRO A 318 -26.77 -22.62 43.25
N TYR A 319 -27.31 -23.86 43.23
CA TYR A 319 -28.47 -24.20 42.41
C TYR A 319 -29.66 -23.25 42.64
N ARG A 320 -30.29 -22.83 41.53
CA ARG A 320 -31.38 -21.84 41.48
C ARG A 320 -31.02 -20.42 41.93
N ALA A 321 -29.74 -20.11 42.04
CA ALA A 321 -29.32 -18.73 42.18
C ALA A 321 -29.36 -18.00 40.82
N SER A 322 -29.62 -16.72 40.90
CA SER A 322 -29.50 -15.82 39.73
C SER A 322 -28.84 -14.52 40.15
N THR A 323 -28.11 -13.93 39.24
CA THR A 323 -27.60 -12.55 39.38
C THR A 323 -28.72 -11.53 39.16
N GLY A 324 -28.52 -10.29 39.55
CA GLY A 324 -29.20 -9.17 38.88
C GLY A 324 -28.76 -9.08 37.42
N LEU A 325 -29.19 -8.02 36.72
CA LEU A 325 -28.66 -7.66 35.42
C LEU A 325 -27.24 -7.12 35.63
N VAL A 326 -26.27 -7.71 34.97
CA VAL A 326 -24.83 -7.34 35.01
C VAL A 326 -24.43 -6.85 33.64
N GLU A 327 -23.76 -5.73 33.58
CA GLU A 327 -23.14 -5.25 32.31
C GLU A 327 -21.94 -6.12 31.99
N LEU A 328 -21.91 -6.67 30.77
CA LEU A 328 -20.74 -7.39 30.25
C LEU A 328 -20.22 -6.71 28.99
N PRO A 329 -18.90 -6.77 28.72
CA PRO A 329 -18.36 -6.35 27.42
C PRO A 329 -19.04 -7.06 26.26
N LEU A 330 -19.11 -6.43 25.08
CA LEU A 330 -19.74 -7.01 23.88
C LEU A 330 -19.11 -8.34 23.45
N SER A 331 -17.78 -8.46 23.62
CA SER A 331 -17.06 -9.71 23.46
C SER A 331 -16.68 -10.23 24.83
N THR A 332 -17.37 -11.26 25.30
CA THR A 332 -17.17 -11.84 26.63
C THR A 332 -17.22 -13.37 26.56
N THR A 333 -16.18 -14.00 27.09
CA THR A 333 -16.18 -15.45 27.38
C THR A 333 -16.68 -15.67 28.79
N VAL A 334 -17.72 -16.50 28.95
CA VAL A 334 -18.19 -16.91 30.26
C VAL A 334 -17.75 -18.33 30.53
N GLY A 335 -16.84 -18.51 31.50
CA GLY A 335 -16.39 -19.79 32.00
C GLY A 335 -17.20 -20.22 33.21
N VAL A 336 -17.41 -21.54 33.40
CA VAL A 336 -18.06 -22.13 34.56
C VAL A 336 -17.23 -23.31 35.05
N ALA A 337 -16.85 -23.31 36.34
CA ALA A 337 -16.13 -24.42 36.96
C ALA A 337 -16.81 -24.83 38.28
N PRO A 338 -16.65 -26.08 38.75
CA PRO A 338 -17.02 -26.44 40.12
C PRO A 338 -16.27 -25.56 41.12
N THR A 339 -16.97 -25.14 42.19
CA THR A 339 -16.37 -24.29 43.23
C THR A 339 -15.07 -24.89 43.77
N GLY A 340 -13.96 -24.10 43.65
CA GLY A 340 -12.63 -24.47 44.13
C GLY A 340 -11.84 -25.35 43.16
N GLU A 341 -12.27 -25.54 41.91
CA GLU A 341 -11.60 -26.28 40.85
C GLU A 341 -11.35 -25.32 39.66
N ALA A 342 -10.47 -24.34 39.83
CA ALA A 342 -10.05 -23.46 38.71
C ALA A 342 -8.61 -23.76 38.28
#